data_4a856be858472c746fdf421da1e400d3
#
_entry.id   4a856be858472c746fdf421da1e400d3
#
_cell.length_a   1.000
_cell.length_b   1.000
_cell.length_c   1.000
_cell.angle_alpha   90.00
_cell.angle_beta   90.00
_cell.angle_gamma   90.00
#
_symmetry.space_group_name_H-M   'P 1'
#
loop_
_entity.id
_entity.type
_entity.pdbx_description
1 polymer ?
#
loop_
_entity_poly.entity_id
_entity_poly.type
_entity_poly.pdbx_seq_one_letter_code
_entity_poly.pdbx_strand_id
1 'polypeptide(L)'
;HDIETGAYLNKEGNVVTDPALYTYDYEGARISSNGRDGIAEALWNDRLMSTTNSSARTYVTITPIEGLNLTVNYAFDNKDERRRVYENPEVGDGTAGPGRLNIRNRNFLTQTFNQLINYTKTFGKHNIEALLGHENYSYRLQYNYGMKTNEIVSGTYEYSNFVSISSMDSYTREYKKEGYFARLNYDFDDKYYVTASYRRDGSSRFSKDNRWGNFWSFGASWRISQEDFMENLTWVDNLKLRASYGETGNDAIYYTAVSYTHLRAHETLMNLV
;
A
#
# COMPACT_ATOMS: atom_id res chain seq x y z
N HIS A 1 -11.34 -38.66 19.98
CA HIS A 1 -9.93 -38.82 19.61
C HIS A 1 -9.18 -39.47 20.78
N ASP A 2 -8.53 -40.58 20.57
CA ASP A 2 -7.69 -41.24 21.55
C ASP A 2 -6.33 -40.54 21.63
N ILE A 3 -5.96 -40.04 22.79
CA ILE A 3 -4.75 -39.23 22.98
C ILE A 3 -3.48 -40.10 22.90
N GLU A 4 -3.56 -41.39 23.25
CA GLU A 4 -2.39 -42.31 23.25
C GLU A 4 -2.10 -42.85 21.83
N THR A 5 -3.12 -43.18 21.09
CA THR A 5 -2.99 -43.80 19.75
C THR A 5 -3.16 -42.83 18.58
N GLY A 6 -3.67 -41.63 18.82
CA GLY A 6 -4.03 -40.67 17.77
C GLY A 6 -5.25 -41.10 16.90
N ALA A 7 -5.97 -42.13 17.30
CA ALA A 7 -7.10 -42.66 16.56
C ALA A 7 -8.40 -41.89 16.83
N TYR A 8 -9.25 -41.80 15.82
CA TYR A 8 -10.62 -41.29 15.99
C TYR A 8 -11.52 -42.40 16.47
N LEU A 9 -12.30 -42.12 17.56
CA LEU A 9 -13.22 -43.08 18.16
C LEU A 9 -14.67 -42.66 17.88
N ASN A 10 -15.56 -43.63 17.67
CA ASN A 10 -17.01 -43.36 17.64
C ASN A 10 -17.57 -43.23 19.07
N LYS A 11 -18.88 -42.96 19.22
CA LYS A 11 -19.54 -42.81 20.53
C LYS A 11 -19.43 -44.04 21.44
N GLU A 12 -19.20 -45.22 20.85
CA GLU A 12 -19.04 -46.47 21.52
C GLU A 12 -17.57 -46.80 21.88
N GLY A 13 -16.62 -45.88 21.54
CA GLY A 13 -15.19 -46.04 21.81
C GLY A 13 -14.45 -46.90 20.79
N ASN A 14 -15.05 -47.22 19.62
CA ASN A 14 -14.39 -47.98 18.57
C ASN A 14 -13.61 -47.06 17.62
N VAL A 15 -12.47 -47.55 17.13
CA VAL A 15 -11.64 -46.82 16.15
C VAL A 15 -12.40 -46.64 14.81
N VAL A 16 -12.54 -45.43 14.38
CA VAL A 16 -13.13 -45.08 13.08
C VAL A 16 -12.01 -44.84 12.07
N THR A 17 -11.98 -45.63 11.03
CA THR A 17 -10.95 -45.56 9.96
C THR A 17 -11.40 -44.74 8.75
N ASP A 18 -12.71 -44.53 8.57
CA ASP A 18 -13.24 -43.72 7.49
C ASP A 18 -13.32 -42.25 7.92
N PRO A 19 -12.57 -41.34 7.29
CA PRO A 19 -12.61 -39.91 7.61
C PRO A 19 -14.01 -39.27 7.47
N ALA A 20 -14.87 -39.84 6.60
CA ALA A 20 -16.25 -39.35 6.42
C ALA A 20 -17.14 -39.64 7.65
N LEU A 21 -16.73 -40.58 8.50
CA LEU A 21 -17.44 -40.98 9.72
C LEU A 21 -16.83 -40.37 10.99
N TYR A 22 -15.81 -39.51 10.88
CA TYR A 22 -15.23 -38.83 12.03
C TYR A 22 -16.25 -37.86 12.64
N THR A 23 -16.99 -38.34 13.63
CA THR A 23 -17.86 -37.49 14.45
C THR A 23 -17.06 -37.01 15.64
N TYR A 24 -16.93 -35.68 15.77
CA TYR A 24 -16.41 -35.09 17.01
C TYR A 24 -17.53 -35.18 18.05
N ASP A 25 -17.27 -35.88 19.16
CA ASP A 25 -18.18 -35.90 20.29
C ASP A 25 -18.11 -34.57 21.05
N TYR A 26 -19.13 -33.74 20.87
CA TYR A 26 -19.21 -32.42 21.52
C TYR A 26 -19.57 -32.48 23.01
N GLU A 27 -19.93 -33.64 23.51
CA GLU A 27 -20.27 -33.82 24.92
C GLU A 27 -19.06 -33.99 25.83
N GLY A 28 -17.87 -34.28 25.26
CA GLY A 28 -16.58 -34.34 25.96
C GLY A 28 -15.86 -33.02 26.03
N ALA A 29 -15.37 -32.65 27.17
CA ALA A 29 -14.56 -31.47 27.53
C ALA A 29 -14.19 -30.50 26.39
N ARG A 30 -14.98 -29.45 26.25
CA ARG A 30 -14.70 -28.36 25.32
C ARG A 30 -13.39 -27.64 25.67
N ILE A 31 -12.41 -27.68 24.78
CA ILE A 31 -11.08 -27.09 24.97
C ILE A 31 -11.07 -25.57 24.84
N SER A 32 -12.19 -24.94 24.45
CA SER A 32 -12.24 -23.49 24.21
C SER A 32 -13.11 -22.77 25.26
N SER A 33 -12.69 -21.56 25.64
CA SER A 33 -13.54 -20.59 26.33
C SER A 33 -14.77 -20.25 25.46
N ASN A 34 -15.96 -20.13 26.03
CA ASN A 34 -17.24 -19.82 25.40
C ASN A 34 -17.98 -20.98 24.68
N GLY A 35 -17.63 -22.23 24.94
CA GLY A 35 -18.40 -23.35 24.40
C GLY A 35 -18.28 -23.59 22.90
N ARG A 36 -17.21 -23.09 22.26
CA ARG A 36 -16.88 -23.31 20.83
C ARG A 36 -15.85 -24.41 20.70
N ASP A 37 -15.99 -25.27 19.71
CA ASP A 37 -14.97 -26.26 19.34
C ASP A 37 -14.09 -25.69 18.21
N GLY A 38 -12.91 -25.20 18.59
CA GLY A 38 -11.97 -24.60 17.66
C GLY A 38 -11.39 -25.60 16.64
N ILE A 39 -11.35 -26.89 16.98
CA ILE A 39 -10.86 -27.94 16.07
C ILE A 39 -11.91 -28.20 14.99
N ALA A 40 -13.16 -28.39 15.36
CA ALA A 40 -14.25 -28.59 14.43
C ALA A 40 -14.45 -27.36 13.54
N GLU A 41 -14.37 -26.14 14.08
CA GLU A 41 -14.41 -24.92 13.28
C GLU A 41 -13.25 -24.84 12.26
N ALA A 42 -12.06 -25.26 12.64
CA ALA A 42 -10.89 -25.27 11.75
C ALA A 42 -10.99 -26.30 10.62
N LEU A 43 -11.68 -27.42 10.86
CA LEU A 43 -11.84 -28.52 9.90
C LEU A 43 -13.04 -28.31 8.96
N TRP A 44 -14.14 -27.72 9.46
CA TRP A 44 -15.42 -27.66 8.71
C TRP A 44 -15.71 -26.29 8.12
N ASN A 45 -15.07 -25.23 8.61
CA ASN A 45 -15.14 -23.92 7.98
C ASN A 45 -14.10 -23.81 6.84
N ASP A 46 -14.46 -23.10 5.78
CA ASP A 46 -13.53 -22.79 4.68
C ASP A 46 -13.24 -21.31 4.62
N ARG A 47 -11.96 -20.97 4.53
CA ARG A 47 -11.50 -19.58 4.37
C ARG A 47 -10.48 -19.51 3.25
N LEU A 48 -10.88 -18.91 2.13
CA LEU A 48 -10.04 -18.74 0.96
C LEU A 48 -9.86 -17.26 0.66
N MET A 49 -8.62 -16.84 0.43
CA MET A 49 -8.29 -15.53 -0.10
C MET A 49 -7.46 -15.71 -1.37
N SER A 50 -7.98 -15.21 -2.48
CA SER A 50 -7.27 -15.14 -3.75
C SER A 50 -6.92 -13.71 -4.06
N THR A 51 -5.69 -13.47 -4.49
CA THR A 51 -5.20 -12.16 -4.91
C THR A 51 -4.54 -12.27 -6.26
N THR A 52 -4.99 -11.48 -7.23
CA THR A 52 -4.38 -11.35 -8.55
C THR A 52 -3.83 -9.93 -8.69
N ASN A 53 -2.55 -9.79 -8.98
CA ASN A 53 -1.89 -8.52 -9.23
C ASN A 53 -1.47 -8.46 -10.70
N SER A 54 -1.85 -7.35 -11.36
CA SER A 54 -1.43 -7.03 -12.72
C SER A 54 -0.82 -5.64 -12.72
N SER A 55 0.44 -5.52 -13.09
CA SER A 55 1.11 -4.22 -13.18
C SER A 55 1.88 -4.08 -14.49
N ALA A 56 1.86 -2.87 -15.01
CA ALA A 56 2.65 -2.51 -16.18
C ALA A 56 3.23 -1.10 -15.98
N ARG A 57 4.45 -0.93 -16.45
CA ARG A 57 5.15 0.36 -16.48
C ARG A 57 5.79 0.52 -17.83
N THR A 58 5.57 1.67 -18.44
CA THR A 58 6.18 2.04 -19.71
C THR A 58 6.68 3.46 -19.66
N TYR A 59 7.71 3.75 -20.43
CA TYR A 59 8.20 5.10 -20.59
C TYR A 59 8.75 5.32 -21.99
N VAL A 60 8.74 6.56 -22.40
CA VAL A 60 9.40 7.04 -23.63
C VAL A 60 10.25 8.23 -23.24
N THR A 61 11.52 8.20 -23.66
CA THR A 61 12.43 9.33 -23.52
C THR A 61 12.89 9.79 -24.89
N ILE A 62 12.83 11.09 -25.13
CA ILE A 62 13.31 11.75 -26.33
C ILE A 62 14.39 12.74 -25.92
N THR A 63 15.52 12.71 -26.61
CA THR A 63 16.65 13.63 -26.40
C THR A 63 16.80 14.53 -27.64
N PRO A 64 16.05 15.66 -27.71
CA PRO A 64 16.03 16.51 -28.93
C PRO A 64 17.34 17.25 -29.12
N ILE A 65 18.04 17.58 -28.05
CA ILE A 65 19.38 18.20 -28.06
C ILE A 65 20.21 17.61 -26.93
N GLU A 66 21.53 17.75 -27.05
CA GLU A 66 22.45 17.29 -26.01
C GLU A 66 22.11 17.89 -24.64
N GLY A 67 22.02 17.03 -23.60
CA GLY A 67 21.68 17.40 -22.24
C GLY A 67 20.19 17.56 -21.95
N LEU A 68 19.30 17.64 -22.94
CA LEU A 68 17.84 17.78 -22.75
C LEU A 68 17.14 16.45 -22.96
N ASN A 69 16.50 15.92 -21.90
CA ASN A 69 15.69 14.71 -21.96
C ASN A 69 14.23 15.03 -21.62
N LEU A 70 13.33 14.62 -22.52
CA LEU A 70 11.89 14.69 -22.34
C LEU A 70 11.39 13.25 -22.09
N THR A 71 10.86 12.99 -20.91
CA THR A 71 10.39 11.64 -20.55
C THR A 71 8.91 11.66 -20.19
N VAL A 72 8.17 10.71 -20.75
CA VAL A 72 6.79 10.43 -20.38
C VAL A 72 6.75 9.02 -19.81
N ASN A 73 6.20 8.88 -18.60
CA ASN A 73 6.02 7.60 -17.91
C ASN A 73 4.53 7.34 -17.68
N TYR A 74 4.12 6.10 -17.86
CA TYR A 74 2.82 5.61 -17.45
C TYR A 74 2.98 4.32 -16.64
N ALA A 75 2.37 4.30 -15.46
CA ALA A 75 2.30 3.12 -14.61
C ALA A 75 0.86 2.77 -14.30
N PHE A 76 0.57 1.49 -14.30
CA PHE A 76 -0.72 0.90 -14.02
C PHE A 76 -0.51 -0.26 -13.06
N ASP A 77 -1.25 -0.26 -11.95
CA ASP A 77 -1.27 -1.35 -10.98
C ASP A 77 -2.73 -1.70 -10.68
N ASN A 78 -3.13 -2.93 -10.95
CA ASN A 78 -4.44 -3.48 -10.61
C ASN A 78 -4.28 -4.66 -9.67
N LYS A 79 -4.98 -4.62 -8.54
CA LYS A 79 -5.02 -5.70 -7.55
C LYS A 79 -6.46 -6.12 -7.32
N ASP A 80 -6.77 -7.36 -7.65
CA ASP A 80 -8.05 -7.98 -7.38
C ASP A 80 -7.93 -8.94 -6.20
N GLU A 81 -8.69 -8.69 -5.15
CA GLU A 81 -8.79 -9.55 -3.97
C GLU A 81 -10.19 -10.14 -3.88
N ARG A 82 -10.27 -11.46 -3.83
CA ARG A 82 -11.50 -12.19 -3.49
C ARG A 82 -11.27 -12.96 -2.21
N ARG A 83 -12.05 -12.65 -1.18
CA ARG A 83 -12.08 -13.41 0.07
C ARG A 83 -13.44 -14.10 0.18
N ARG A 84 -13.40 -15.42 0.38
CA ARG A 84 -14.55 -16.27 0.71
C ARG A 84 -14.38 -16.77 2.13
N VAL A 85 -15.44 -16.71 2.91
CA VAL A 85 -15.52 -17.31 4.24
C VAL A 85 -16.82 -18.09 4.30
N TYR A 86 -16.71 -19.39 4.44
CA TYR A 86 -17.81 -20.29 4.71
C TYR A 86 -17.75 -20.73 6.17
N GLU A 87 -18.86 -20.73 6.82
CA GLU A 87 -19.04 -21.19 8.20
C GLU A 87 -20.13 -22.27 8.21
N ASN A 88 -19.70 -23.44 8.70
CA ASN A 88 -20.52 -24.65 8.68
C ASN A 88 -21.72 -24.52 9.63
N PRO A 89 -22.91 -25.07 9.26
CA PRO A 89 -24.14 -24.95 10.06
C PRO A 89 -24.07 -25.62 11.44
N GLU A 90 -23.14 -26.54 11.68
CA GLU A 90 -23.06 -27.34 12.90
C GLU A 90 -22.05 -26.79 13.92
N VAL A 91 -21.20 -25.82 13.52
CA VAL A 91 -20.14 -25.32 14.39
C VAL A 91 -20.04 -23.79 14.39
N GLY A 92 -19.65 -23.25 15.53
CA GLY A 92 -19.32 -21.86 15.73
C GLY A 92 -20.44 -20.88 15.31
N ASP A 93 -20.04 -19.82 14.60
CA ASP A 93 -20.97 -18.76 14.18
C ASP A 93 -21.96 -19.21 13.08
N GLY A 94 -21.65 -20.30 12.36
CA GLY A 94 -22.51 -20.86 11.34
C GLY A 94 -23.81 -21.45 11.89
N THR A 95 -23.86 -21.81 13.19
CA THR A 95 -25.06 -22.37 13.83
C THR A 95 -26.19 -21.37 14.01
N ALA A 96 -25.89 -20.07 14.05
CA ALA A 96 -26.89 -18.99 14.23
C ALA A 96 -27.82 -18.78 13.01
N GLY A 97 -27.43 -19.30 11.86
CA GLY A 97 -28.28 -19.42 10.67
C GLY A 97 -27.71 -20.56 9.85
N PRO A 98 -28.46 -21.65 9.57
CA PRO A 98 -27.89 -22.91 9.08
C PRO A 98 -26.91 -22.72 7.91
N GLY A 99 -25.64 -22.64 8.20
CA GLY A 99 -24.54 -22.29 7.30
C GLY A 99 -24.51 -20.80 6.93
N ARG A 100 -23.31 -20.27 6.77
CA ARG A 100 -23.11 -18.87 6.40
C ARG A 100 -21.99 -18.74 5.36
N LEU A 101 -22.29 -18.05 4.25
CA LEU A 101 -21.32 -17.73 3.22
C LEU A 101 -21.13 -16.22 3.09
N ASN A 102 -19.89 -15.79 3.19
CA ASN A 102 -19.47 -14.42 3.06
C ASN A 102 -18.45 -14.31 1.91
N ILE A 103 -18.75 -13.51 0.90
CA ILE A 103 -17.82 -13.21 -0.19
C ILE A 103 -17.57 -11.70 -0.21
N ARG A 104 -16.29 -11.35 -0.25
CA ARG A 104 -15.81 -9.98 -0.33
C ARG A 104 -14.87 -9.85 -1.52
N ASN A 105 -15.20 -8.94 -2.43
CA ASN A 105 -14.35 -8.60 -3.55
C ASN A 105 -13.87 -7.16 -3.40
N ARG A 106 -12.59 -6.94 -3.66
CA ARG A 106 -11.93 -5.64 -3.68
C ARG A 106 -11.11 -5.52 -4.95
N ASN A 107 -11.38 -4.52 -5.75
CA ASN A 107 -10.54 -4.15 -6.88
C ASN A 107 -9.86 -2.81 -6.58
N PHE A 108 -8.54 -2.82 -6.57
CA PHE A 108 -7.70 -1.64 -6.39
C PHE A 108 -7.04 -1.31 -7.71
N LEU A 109 -7.35 -0.15 -8.26
CA LEU A 109 -6.73 0.37 -9.48
C LEU A 109 -5.95 1.63 -9.16
N THR A 110 -4.66 1.60 -9.43
CA THR A 110 -3.75 2.74 -9.33
C THR A 110 -3.15 3.05 -10.69
N GLN A 111 -3.18 4.32 -11.08
CA GLN A 111 -2.58 4.80 -12.32
C GLN A 111 -1.73 6.03 -12.00
N THR A 112 -0.53 6.07 -12.56
CA THR A 112 0.39 7.21 -12.45
C THR A 112 0.86 7.61 -13.85
N PHE A 113 0.79 8.88 -14.14
CA PHE A 113 1.24 9.46 -15.40
C PHE A 113 2.14 10.65 -15.10
N ASN A 114 3.41 10.57 -15.56
CA ASN A 114 4.42 11.59 -15.32
C ASN A 114 4.98 12.12 -16.62
N GLN A 115 5.20 13.42 -16.67
CA GLN A 115 5.94 14.12 -17.73
C GLN A 115 7.12 14.82 -17.07
N LEU A 116 8.32 14.55 -17.57
CA LEU A 116 9.57 15.07 -17.02
C LEU A 116 10.39 15.74 -18.09
N ILE A 117 10.94 16.90 -17.78
CA ILE A 117 11.93 17.61 -18.59
C ILE A 117 13.19 17.69 -17.74
N ASN A 118 14.22 17.02 -18.14
CA ASN A 118 15.53 17.08 -17.48
C ASN A 118 16.56 17.70 -18.40
N TYR A 119 17.27 18.71 -17.90
CA TYR A 119 18.35 19.38 -18.62
C TYR A 119 19.62 19.36 -17.77
N THR A 120 20.68 18.82 -18.35
CA THR A 120 21.99 18.73 -17.72
C THR A 120 23.03 19.38 -18.63
N LYS A 121 23.85 20.28 -18.08
CA LYS A 121 24.93 20.92 -18.81
C LYS A 121 26.12 21.20 -17.91
N THR A 122 27.30 20.88 -18.45
CA THR A 122 28.60 21.24 -17.87
C THR A 122 29.26 22.28 -18.76
N PHE A 123 29.74 23.36 -18.17
CA PHE A 123 30.53 24.38 -18.85
C PHE A 123 31.66 24.88 -17.95
N GLY A 124 32.91 24.56 -18.31
CA GLY A 124 34.05 24.80 -17.45
C GLY A 124 33.94 24.07 -16.12
N LYS A 125 33.91 24.79 -15.02
CA LYS A 125 33.80 24.30 -13.65
C LYS A 125 32.33 24.29 -13.14
N HIS A 126 31.37 24.64 -13.99
CA HIS A 126 29.97 24.74 -13.61
C HIS A 126 29.19 23.54 -14.13
N ASN A 127 28.47 22.87 -13.24
CA ASN A 127 27.53 21.84 -13.59
C ASN A 127 26.11 22.25 -13.17
N ILE A 128 25.17 22.16 -14.09
CA ILE A 128 23.76 22.46 -13.86
C ILE A 128 22.92 21.25 -14.23
N GLU A 129 22.02 20.86 -13.34
CA GLU A 129 20.96 19.90 -13.60
C GLU A 129 19.63 20.54 -13.20
N ALA A 130 18.73 20.70 -14.16
CA ALA A 130 17.39 21.23 -13.95
C ALA A 130 16.35 20.18 -14.31
N LEU A 131 15.38 19.96 -13.43
CA LEU A 131 14.26 19.06 -13.61
C LEU A 131 12.96 19.84 -13.46
N LEU A 132 12.06 19.72 -14.45
CA LEU A 132 10.66 20.09 -14.34
C LEU A 132 9.81 18.83 -14.49
N GLY A 133 8.78 18.71 -13.67
CA GLY A 133 7.92 17.56 -13.70
C GLY A 133 6.46 17.91 -13.45
N HIS A 134 5.61 17.10 -14.05
CA HIS A 134 4.18 17.06 -13.79
C HIS A 134 3.77 15.62 -13.54
N GLU A 135 2.98 15.37 -12.51
CA GLU A 135 2.52 14.05 -12.11
C GLU A 135 1.02 14.05 -11.92
N ASN A 136 0.35 13.07 -12.51
CA ASN A 136 -1.03 12.71 -12.22
C ASN A 136 -1.07 11.33 -11.57
N TYR A 137 -1.75 11.25 -10.44
CA TYR A 137 -2.01 10.00 -9.73
C TYR A 137 -3.50 9.80 -9.56
N SER A 138 -3.99 8.61 -9.85
CA SER A 138 -5.38 8.21 -9.71
C SER A 138 -5.45 6.89 -8.95
N TYR A 139 -6.30 6.85 -7.94
CA TYR A 139 -6.60 5.65 -7.16
C TYR A 139 -8.09 5.41 -7.13
N ARG A 140 -8.50 4.15 -7.36
CA ARG A 140 -9.87 3.68 -7.24
C ARG A 140 -9.91 2.36 -6.48
N LEU A 141 -10.76 2.28 -5.47
CA LEU A 141 -11.15 1.06 -4.78
C LEU A 141 -12.61 0.79 -5.05
N GLN A 142 -12.93 -0.34 -5.66
CA GLN A 142 -14.27 -0.90 -5.73
C GLN A 142 -14.40 -2.03 -4.71
N TYR A 143 -15.42 -1.94 -3.88
CA TYR A 143 -15.72 -2.90 -2.83
C TYR A 143 -17.11 -3.48 -3.04
N ASN A 144 -17.20 -4.80 -3.00
CA ASN A 144 -18.45 -5.52 -3.00
C ASN A 144 -18.41 -6.61 -1.92
N TYR A 145 -19.46 -6.69 -1.15
CA TYR A 145 -19.61 -7.63 -0.06
C TYR A 145 -21.03 -8.21 -0.07
N GLY A 146 -21.13 -9.50 0.19
CA GLY A 146 -22.39 -10.16 0.44
C GLY A 146 -22.21 -11.22 1.51
N MET A 147 -23.27 -11.42 2.29
CA MET A 147 -23.41 -12.51 3.25
C MET A 147 -24.79 -13.13 3.11
N LYS A 148 -24.81 -14.44 2.90
CA LYS A 148 -26.04 -15.22 2.86
C LYS A 148 -25.97 -16.36 3.88
N THR A 149 -27.13 -16.77 4.36
CA THR A 149 -27.33 -17.85 5.33
C THR A 149 -28.37 -18.85 4.81
N ASN A 150 -28.61 -19.90 5.55
CA ASN A 150 -29.48 -21.02 5.21
C ASN A 150 -28.97 -21.78 3.97
N GLU A 151 -27.96 -22.59 4.19
CA GLU A 151 -27.37 -23.48 3.19
C GLU A 151 -28.39 -24.56 2.75
N ILE A 152 -28.43 -24.86 1.45
CA ILE A 152 -29.33 -25.89 0.89
C ILE A 152 -28.63 -27.25 0.87
N VAL A 153 -27.36 -27.26 0.40
CA VAL A 153 -26.56 -28.47 0.24
C VAL A 153 -25.13 -28.19 0.68
N SER A 154 -24.58 -29.02 1.56
CA SER A 154 -23.21 -28.90 2.07
C SER A 154 -22.16 -29.02 0.95
N GLY A 155 -21.08 -28.22 1.05
CA GLY A 155 -19.94 -28.29 0.16
C GLY A 155 -20.02 -27.44 -1.10
N THR A 156 -21.08 -26.65 -1.30
CA THR A 156 -21.19 -25.71 -2.42
C THR A 156 -21.11 -24.27 -1.93
N TYR A 157 -19.98 -23.61 -2.19
CA TYR A 157 -19.66 -22.28 -1.66
C TYR A 157 -20.01 -21.15 -2.65
N GLU A 158 -21.23 -21.18 -3.18
CA GLU A 158 -21.78 -20.15 -4.08
C GLU A 158 -23.09 -19.58 -3.50
N TYR A 159 -23.39 -18.30 -3.76
CA TYR A 159 -24.57 -17.64 -3.23
C TYR A 159 -25.89 -18.27 -3.64
N SER A 160 -25.94 -18.98 -4.77
CA SER A 160 -27.11 -19.73 -5.22
C SER A 160 -27.50 -20.86 -4.27
N ASN A 161 -26.55 -21.36 -3.49
CA ASN A 161 -26.75 -22.43 -2.50
C ASN A 161 -27.26 -21.92 -1.14
N PHE A 162 -27.51 -20.63 -0.98
CA PHE A 162 -27.95 -20.03 0.28
C PHE A 162 -29.26 -19.26 0.05
N VAL A 163 -30.27 -19.51 0.87
CA VAL A 163 -31.63 -18.97 0.67
C VAL A 163 -31.73 -17.51 1.13
N SER A 164 -31.21 -17.19 2.32
CA SER A 164 -31.47 -15.90 2.99
C SER A 164 -30.32 -14.92 2.80
N ILE A 165 -30.63 -13.69 2.41
CA ILE A 165 -29.67 -12.59 2.38
C ILE A 165 -29.56 -12.02 3.81
N SER A 166 -28.36 -12.05 4.39
CA SER A 166 -28.10 -11.49 5.71
C SER A 166 -27.52 -10.07 5.63
N SER A 167 -26.62 -9.81 4.70
CA SER A 167 -26.06 -8.48 4.49
C SER A 167 -25.53 -8.33 3.06
N MET A 168 -25.66 -7.13 2.51
CA MET A 168 -25.03 -6.73 1.25
C MET A 168 -24.52 -5.30 1.39
N ASP A 169 -23.33 -5.03 0.88
CA ASP A 169 -22.73 -3.70 0.86
C ASP A 169 -21.84 -3.52 -0.37
N SER A 170 -21.82 -2.31 -0.90
CA SER A 170 -20.91 -1.94 -1.98
C SER A 170 -20.59 -0.45 -1.96
N TYR A 171 -19.37 -0.11 -2.27
CA TYR A 171 -18.96 1.27 -2.45
C TYR A 171 -17.78 1.39 -3.40
N THR A 172 -17.63 2.58 -3.97
CA THR A 172 -16.43 2.98 -4.70
C THR A 172 -15.79 4.17 -4.01
N ARG A 173 -14.49 4.09 -3.77
CA ARG A 173 -13.67 5.20 -3.28
C ARG A 173 -12.68 5.59 -4.33
N GLU A 174 -12.61 6.88 -4.63
CA GLU A 174 -11.67 7.43 -5.59
C GLU A 174 -10.98 8.65 -5.01
N TYR A 175 -9.71 8.81 -5.31
CA TYR A 175 -9.03 10.07 -5.14
C TYR A 175 -7.97 10.27 -6.21
N LYS A 176 -7.70 11.52 -6.51
CA LYS A 176 -6.71 11.95 -7.50
C LYS A 176 -5.76 12.94 -6.88
N LYS A 177 -4.51 12.86 -7.30
CA LYS A 177 -3.48 13.84 -6.97
C LYS A 177 -2.88 14.37 -8.26
N GLU A 178 -2.48 15.62 -8.21
CA GLU A 178 -1.77 16.29 -9.29
C GLU A 178 -0.65 17.10 -8.68
N GLY A 179 0.54 16.97 -9.25
CA GLY A 179 1.74 17.62 -8.73
C GLY A 179 2.55 18.27 -9.85
N TYR A 180 2.99 19.51 -9.63
CA TYR A 180 3.96 20.21 -10.44
C TYR A 180 5.21 20.41 -9.61
N PHE A 181 6.37 20.07 -10.15
CA PHE A 181 7.61 20.19 -9.40
C PHE A 181 8.78 20.63 -10.27
N ALA A 182 9.67 21.34 -9.62
CA ALA A 182 10.93 21.78 -10.20
C ALA A 182 12.08 21.49 -9.24
N ARG A 183 13.24 21.12 -9.75
CA ARG A 183 14.48 20.97 -9.00
C ARG A 183 15.62 21.58 -9.81
N LEU A 184 16.49 22.27 -9.12
CA LEU A 184 17.75 22.78 -9.65
C LEU A 184 18.87 22.27 -8.76
N ASN A 185 19.82 21.57 -9.36
CA ASN A 185 21.10 21.22 -8.76
C ASN A 185 22.16 22.02 -9.50
N TYR A 186 23.02 22.67 -8.75
CA TYR A 186 24.15 23.39 -9.26
C TYR A 186 25.38 23.04 -8.45
N ASP A 187 26.47 22.75 -9.12
CA ASP A 187 27.76 22.64 -8.48
C ASP A 187 28.82 23.47 -9.20
N PHE A 188 29.75 23.94 -8.43
CA PHE A 188 30.92 24.68 -8.93
C PHE A 188 32.20 23.99 -8.47
N ASP A 189 33.03 23.58 -9.44
CA ASP A 189 34.34 22.99 -9.27
C ASP A 189 34.35 21.75 -8.35
N ASP A 190 33.23 21.02 -8.28
CA ASP A 190 33.01 19.92 -7.33
C ASP A 190 33.23 20.30 -5.86
N LYS A 191 33.33 21.58 -5.53
CA LYS A 191 33.56 22.14 -4.19
C LYS A 191 32.25 22.65 -3.56
N TYR A 192 31.50 23.45 -4.30
CA TYR A 192 30.30 24.12 -3.79
C TYR A 192 29.05 23.58 -4.49
N TYR A 193 28.08 23.14 -3.72
CA TYR A 193 26.84 22.58 -4.22
C TYR A 193 25.65 23.33 -3.68
N VAL A 194 24.69 23.61 -4.55
CA VAL A 194 23.39 24.21 -4.19
C VAL A 194 22.29 23.37 -4.81
N THR A 195 21.28 23.03 -4.03
CA THR A 195 20.07 22.37 -4.49
C THR A 195 18.87 23.21 -4.08
N ALA A 196 17.97 23.49 -5.00
CA ALA A 196 16.68 24.10 -4.73
C ALA A 196 15.58 23.22 -5.31
N SER A 197 14.49 23.04 -4.59
CA SER A 197 13.30 22.39 -5.14
C SER A 197 12.04 23.12 -4.73
N TYR A 198 11.05 23.04 -5.63
CA TYR A 198 9.70 23.53 -5.41
C TYR A 198 8.72 22.48 -5.87
N ARG A 199 7.66 22.26 -5.09
CA ARG A 199 6.57 21.38 -5.45
C ARG A 199 5.23 21.98 -5.09
N ARG A 200 4.29 21.91 -6.01
CA ARG A 200 2.89 22.29 -5.81
C ARG A 200 2.04 21.05 -6.01
N ASP A 201 1.41 20.59 -4.94
CA ASP A 201 0.59 19.39 -4.95
C ASP A 201 -0.88 19.70 -4.69
N GLY A 202 -1.75 19.10 -5.51
CA GLY A 202 -3.19 19.12 -5.36
C GLY A 202 -3.70 17.73 -5.02
N SER A 203 -4.66 17.64 -4.08
CA SER A 203 -5.32 16.39 -3.73
C SER A 203 -6.84 16.57 -3.71
N SER A 204 -7.55 15.64 -4.37
CA SER A 204 -9.03 15.63 -4.38
C SER A 204 -9.65 15.31 -3.02
N ARG A 205 -8.84 14.95 -2.01
CA ARG A 205 -9.28 14.73 -0.63
C ARG A 205 -9.64 16.02 0.08
N PHE A 206 -9.10 17.16 -0.39
CA PHE A 206 -9.37 18.47 0.17
C PHE A 206 -10.49 19.22 -0.58
N SER A 207 -11.14 20.14 0.08
CA SER A 207 -12.10 21.06 -0.53
C SER A 207 -11.44 21.87 -1.66
N LYS A 208 -12.25 22.42 -2.57
CA LYS A 208 -11.73 23.16 -3.74
C LYS A 208 -10.79 24.30 -3.36
N ASP A 209 -11.07 25.00 -2.27
CA ASP A 209 -10.32 26.19 -1.85
C ASP A 209 -8.98 25.85 -1.18
N ASN A 210 -8.86 24.64 -0.59
CA ASN A 210 -7.67 24.20 0.13
C ASN A 210 -6.97 22.99 -0.54
N ARG A 211 -7.27 22.77 -1.81
CA ARG A 211 -6.81 21.58 -2.53
C ARG A 211 -5.30 21.59 -2.82
N TRP A 212 -4.72 22.78 -2.96
CA TRP A 212 -3.35 22.96 -3.40
C TRP A 212 -2.44 23.37 -2.26
N GLY A 213 -1.33 22.66 -2.07
CA GLY A 213 -0.23 23.01 -1.18
C GLY A 213 1.03 23.34 -1.96
N ASN A 214 1.84 24.26 -1.44
CA ASN A 214 3.14 24.60 -2.01
C ASN A 214 4.22 24.20 -1.01
N PHE A 215 5.26 23.54 -1.49
CA PHE A 215 6.37 23.03 -0.68
C PHE A 215 7.67 23.40 -1.38
N TRP A 216 8.66 23.76 -0.60
CA TRP A 216 9.97 24.13 -1.13
C TRP A 216 11.08 23.59 -0.23
N SER A 217 12.22 23.37 -0.82
CA SER A 217 13.43 23.04 -0.07
C SER A 217 14.65 23.71 -0.70
N PHE A 218 15.61 24.00 0.14
CA PHE A 218 16.90 24.55 -0.24
C PHE A 218 17.99 23.80 0.51
N GLY A 219 19.07 23.45 -0.18
CA GLY A 219 20.23 22.79 0.40
C GLY A 219 21.51 23.40 -0.16
N ALA A 220 22.52 23.51 0.68
CA ALA A 220 23.87 23.88 0.26
C ALA A 220 24.87 22.91 0.87
N SER A 221 25.94 22.63 0.15
CA SER A 221 27.06 21.89 0.72
C SER A 221 28.41 22.37 0.17
N TRP A 222 29.41 22.27 1.01
CA TRP A 222 30.78 22.67 0.74
C TRP A 222 31.71 21.51 1.00
N ARG A 223 32.45 21.11 -0.02
CA ARG A 223 33.49 20.08 0.08
C ARG A 223 34.83 20.74 0.48
N ILE A 224 35.03 20.89 1.77
CA ILE A 224 36.17 21.57 2.36
C ILE A 224 37.48 20.85 2.01
N SER A 225 37.44 19.51 1.94
CA SER A 225 38.63 18.71 1.62
C SER A 225 39.23 18.97 0.24
N GLN A 226 38.52 19.66 -0.66
CA GLN A 226 39.04 20.03 -1.98
C GLN A 226 39.54 21.47 -2.06
N GLU A 227 39.56 22.18 -0.96
CA GLU A 227 40.12 23.53 -0.92
C GLU A 227 41.65 23.48 -0.84
N ASP A 228 42.32 24.47 -1.43
CA ASP A 228 43.76 24.54 -1.53
C ASP A 228 44.43 24.56 -0.14
N PHE A 229 43.79 25.12 0.89
CA PHE A 229 44.30 25.13 2.27
C PHE A 229 44.26 23.76 2.94
N MET A 230 43.55 22.77 2.37
CA MET A 230 43.47 21.40 2.89
C MET A 230 44.50 20.46 2.25
N GLU A 231 45.17 20.86 1.17
CA GLU A 231 46.12 20.00 0.43
C GLU A 231 47.18 19.36 1.31
N ASN A 232 47.63 20.06 2.36
CA ASN A 232 48.68 19.59 3.28
C ASN A 232 48.13 18.64 4.38
N LEU A 233 46.81 18.45 4.49
CA LEU A 233 46.18 17.63 5.52
C LEU A 233 45.86 16.24 4.98
N THR A 234 46.91 15.46 4.68
CA THR A 234 46.82 14.14 4.01
C THR A 234 46.07 13.06 4.79
N TRP A 235 45.73 13.33 6.06
CA TRP A 235 44.93 12.43 6.91
C TRP A 235 43.41 12.65 6.77
N VAL A 236 42.99 13.68 6.04
CA VAL A 236 41.59 13.99 5.79
C VAL A 236 41.26 13.66 4.33
N ASP A 237 40.62 12.51 4.08
CA ASP A 237 40.26 12.09 2.73
C ASP A 237 39.05 12.85 2.18
N ASN A 238 38.00 13.04 3.01
CA ASN A 238 36.78 13.73 2.58
C ASN A 238 36.12 14.47 3.76
N LEU A 239 36.07 15.79 3.64
CA LEU A 239 35.37 16.65 4.58
C LEU A 239 34.34 17.49 3.83
N LYS A 240 33.07 17.26 4.08
CA LYS A 240 31.96 17.95 3.43
C LYS A 240 30.97 18.47 4.46
N LEU A 241 30.76 19.77 4.50
CA LEU A 241 29.71 20.42 5.28
C LEU A 241 28.42 20.48 4.45
N ARG A 242 27.28 20.18 5.07
CA ARG A 242 25.95 20.24 4.43
C ARG A 242 24.95 20.91 5.34
N ALA A 243 24.08 21.73 4.76
CA ALA A 243 22.92 22.31 5.42
C ALA A 243 21.73 22.26 4.47
N SER A 244 20.56 21.95 5.00
CA SER A 244 19.33 21.97 4.21
C SER A 244 18.14 22.37 5.06
N TYR A 245 17.16 23.01 4.42
CA TYR A 245 15.87 23.36 4.99
C TYR A 245 14.78 23.03 3.99
N GLY A 246 13.63 22.55 4.46
CA GLY A 246 12.51 22.25 3.58
C GLY A 246 11.19 22.10 4.33
N GLU A 247 10.11 22.25 3.59
CA GLU A 247 8.73 22.06 4.05
C GLU A 247 8.13 20.83 3.37
N THR A 248 7.42 20.00 4.13
CA THR A 248 6.67 18.84 3.62
C THR A 248 5.21 18.92 4.00
N GLY A 249 4.35 18.30 3.19
CA GLY A 249 2.92 18.18 3.46
C GLY A 249 2.48 16.73 3.57
N ASN A 250 1.36 16.52 4.25
CA ASN A 250 0.71 15.22 4.36
C ASN A 250 -0.77 15.34 3.99
N ASP A 251 -1.25 14.46 3.08
CA ASP A 251 -2.66 14.36 2.68
C ASP A 251 -3.34 13.08 3.19
N ALA A 252 -2.72 12.35 4.11
CA ALA A 252 -3.24 11.11 4.70
C ALA A 252 -4.41 11.37 5.66
N ILE A 253 -5.52 11.86 5.12
CA ILE A 253 -6.77 12.03 5.87
C ILE A 253 -7.65 10.80 5.61
N TYR A 254 -7.96 10.06 6.67
CA TYR A 254 -8.72 8.81 6.57
C TYR A 254 -10.23 8.98 6.34
N TYR A 255 -10.82 10.15 6.65
CA TYR A 255 -12.26 10.39 6.54
C TYR A 255 -12.62 11.78 6.04
N THR A 256 -13.54 11.81 5.08
CA THR A 256 -14.42 12.90 4.60
C THR A 256 -13.84 14.31 4.62
N ALA A 257 -14.06 15.03 3.52
CA ALA A 257 -13.71 16.43 3.33
C ALA A 257 -13.85 17.28 4.61
N VAL A 258 -12.76 17.32 5.38
CA VAL A 258 -12.66 18.20 6.53
C VAL A 258 -11.88 19.42 6.08
N SER A 259 -12.50 20.57 6.28
CA SER A 259 -11.88 21.88 6.11
C SER A 259 -10.85 22.07 7.23
N TYR A 260 -9.62 21.60 7.07
CA TYR A 260 -8.55 21.86 8.02
C TYR A 260 -7.27 22.36 7.38
N THR A 261 -6.68 23.31 8.07
CA THR A 261 -5.41 23.95 7.87
C THR A 261 -4.26 22.97 7.73
N HIS A 262 -3.33 23.27 6.83
CA HIS A 262 -2.08 22.56 6.62
C HIS A 262 -1.31 22.44 7.94
N LEU A 263 -1.08 21.20 8.38
CA LEU A 263 -0.04 20.92 9.37
C LEU A 263 1.31 21.02 8.66
N ARG A 264 2.04 22.08 8.91
CA ARG A 264 3.42 22.23 8.48
C ARG A 264 4.31 21.52 9.51
N ALA A 265 5.00 20.47 9.07
CA ALA A 265 6.09 19.89 9.85
C ALA A 265 7.38 20.61 9.47
N HIS A 266 8.01 21.25 10.43
CA HIS A 266 9.37 21.79 10.29
C HIS A 266 10.37 20.71 10.74
N GLU A 267 11.10 20.15 9.81
CA GLU A 267 12.25 19.30 10.13
C GLU A 267 13.54 20.01 9.76
N THR A 268 14.34 20.28 10.76
CA THR A 268 15.72 20.77 10.58
C THR A 268 16.65 19.57 10.79
N LEU A 269 17.14 18.98 9.71
CA LEU A 269 18.17 17.94 9.76
C LEU A 269 19.56 18.56 9.61
N MET A 270 20.24 18.74 10.74
CA MET A 270 21.70 18.92 10.73
C MET A 270 22.35 17.53 10.83
N ASN A 271 22.87 17.02 9.74
CA ASN A 271 23.75 15.85 9.74
C ASN A 271 25.19 16.32 9.53
N LEU A 272 25.96 16.27 10.60
CA LEU A 272 27.43 16.29 10.57
C LEU A 272 27.90 14.83 10.38
N VAL A 273 28.50 14.53 9.25
CA VAL A 273 29.27 13.28 9.01
C VAL A 273 30.69 13.64 8.63
#